data_4e0314d003212cb7fa8f18c0ff31c191
#
_entry.id   4e0314d003212cb7fa8f18c0ff31c191
#
_cell.length_a   1.000
_cell.length_b   1.000
_cell.length_c   1.000
_cell.angle_alpha   90.00
_cell.angle_beta   90.00
_cell.angle_gamma   90.00
#
_symmetry.space_group_name_H-M   'P 1'
#
loop_
_entity.id
_entity.type
_entity.pdbx_description
1 polymer ?
#
loop_
_entity_poly.entity_id
_entity_poly.type
_entity_poly.pdbx_seq_one_letter_code
_entity_poly.pdbx_strand_id
1 'polypeptide(L)'
;MLSKRLRHKQIKLLGFIRTKNLTDNNYMAKPLTKSQLAATVADASGVTKKTATEILDLLAQLSYKHAKDGFTLPGIGKLVLVSRKARMGRNPQTGEQIKIAAKKVLKFRVAKACKDAVVPPKKK
;
A
#
# COMPACT_ATOMS: atom_id res chain seq x y z
N MET A 1 -0.33 -46.79 -10.73
CA MET A 1 -0.76 -46.31 -9.38
C MET A 1 0.39 -45.62 -8.71
N LEU A 2 0.33 -44.33 -8.56
CA LEU A 2 1.30 -43.52 -7.79
C LEU A 2 1.11 -43.85 -6.32
N SER A 3 2.18 -44.33 -5.66
CA SER A 3 2.14 -44.76 -4.26
C SER A 3 1.73 -43.60 -3.33
N LYS A 4 0.99 -43.92 -2.27
CA LYS A 4 0.53 -42.96 -1.24
C LYS A 4 1.65 -42.08 -0.66
N ARG A 5 2.90 -42.50 -0.75
CA ARG A 5 4.09 -41.73 -0.34
C ARG A 5 4.39 -40.51 -1.20
N LEU A 6 4.09 -40.54 -2.50
CA LEU A 6 4.30 -39.41 -3.42
C LEU A 6 3.25 -38.32 -3.21
N ARG A 7 2.01 -38.67 -2.88
CA ARG A 7 0.96 -37.69 -2.56
C ARG A 7 1.29 -36.90 -1.27
N HIS A 8 1.88 -37.56 -0.29
CA HIS A 8 2.28 -36.89 0.96
C HIS A 8 3.44 -35.91 0.77
N LYS A 9 4.37 -36.20 -0.15
CA LYS A 9 5.47 -35.27 -0.49
C LYS A 9 4.98 -34.05 -1.26
N GLN A 10 4.02 -34.21 -2.16
CA GLN A 10 3.45 -33.08 -2.92
C GLN A 10 2.61 -32.16 -2.01
N ILE A 11 1.86 -32.70 -1.09
CA ILE A 11 1.07 -31.92 -0.12
C ILE A 11 1.99 -31.13 0.83
N LYS A 12 3.14 -31.68 1.21
CA LYS A 12 4.15 -30.95 2.01
C LYS A 12 4.82 -29.83 1.20
N LEU A 13 5.06 -30.01 -0.10
CA LEU A 13 5.61 -28.97 -0.97
C LEU A 13 4.60 -27.83 -1.23
N LEU A 14 3.31 -28.14 -1.40
CA LEU A 14 2.23 -27.14 -1.50
C LEU A 14 1.95 -26.44 -0.16
N GLY A 15 2.18 -27.12 0.97
CA GLY A 15 2.07 -26.52 2.31
C GLY A 15 3.24 -25.58 2.65
N PHE A 16 4.36 -25.67 1.95
CA PHE A 16 5.55 -24.84 2.21
C PHE A 16 5.55 -23.51 1.43
N ILE A 17 4.63 -23.33 0.47
CA ILE A 17 4.33 -22.02 -0.15
C ILE A 17 3.36 -21.22 0.75
N ARG A 18 3.04 -21.76 1.92
CA ARG A 18 2.29 -21.07 2.93
C ARG A 18 3.16 -19.99 3.56
N THR A 19 3.07 -18.80 2.97
CA THR A 19 3.27 -17.55 3.69
C THR A 19 4.43 -17.59 4.70
N LYS A 20 5.64 -17.34 4.23
CA LYS A 20 6.59 -16.65 5.13
C LYS A 20 5.82 -15.44 5.61
N ASN A 21 5.39 -15.53 6.86
CA ASN A 21 4.62 -14.49 7.51
C ASN A 21 5.28 -13.16 7.25
N LEU A 22 4.59 -12.28 6.50
CA LEU A 22 4.89 -10.85 6.44
C LEU A 22 4.80 -10.18 7.83
N THR A 23 4.69 -10.98 8.88
CA THR A 23 4.54 -10.56 10.27
C THR A 23 5.82 -10.67 11.09
N ASP A 24 6.98 -10.93 10.49
CA ASP A 24 8.24 -10.69 11.20
C ASP A 24 8.47 -9.18 11.29
N ASN A 25 7.70 -8.60 12.21
CA ASN A 25 7.81 -7.25 12.72
C ASN A 25 9.19 -7.03 13.35
N ASN A 26 10.20 -6.83 12.54
CA ASN A 26 11.38 -6.13 12.99
C ASN A 26 11.11 -4.62 12.85
N TYR A 27 10.50 -4.01 13.84
CA TYR A 27 10.11 -2.59 13.92
C TYR A 27 11.30 -1.61 13.83
N MET A 28 12.50 -2.11 13.67
CA MET A 28 13.74 -1.38 13.42
C MET A 28 14.21 -1.49 11.96
N ALA A 29 13.39 -2.04 11.06
CA ALA A 29 13.76 -2.20 9.68
C ALA A 29 13.74 -0.86 8.95
N LYS A 30 14.82 -0.55 8.24
CA LYS A 30 14.87 0.56 7.27
C LYS A 30 13.69 0.46 6.28
N PRO A 31 13.14 1.59 5.83
CA PRO A 31 12.05 1.58 4.86
C PRO A 31 12.41 0.72 3.64
N LEU A 32 11.43 -0.06 3.17
CA LEU A 32 11.61 -0.93 2.01
C LEU A 32 11.92 -0.09 0.77
N THR A 33 13.02 -0.35 0.11
CA THR A 33 13.36 0.34 -1.14
C THR A 33 12.52 -0.19 -2.30
N LYS A 34 12.36 0.60 -3.38
CA LYS A 34 11.64 0.18 -4.60
C LYS A 34 12.15 -1.17 -5.12
N SER A 35 13.48 -1.36 -5.11
CA SER A 35 14.12 -2.60 -5.58
C SER A 35 13.79 -3.81 -4.71
N GLN A 36 13.75 -3.64 -3.38
CA GLN A 36 13.37 -4.69 -2.44
C GLN A 36 11.88 -5.02 -2.55
N LEU A 37 11.03 -4.00 -2.69
CA LEU A 37 9.60 -4.19 -2.94
C LEU A 37 9.36 -5.01 -4.21
N ALA A 38 10.02 -4.64 -5.32
CA ALA A 38 9.92 -5.37 -6.58
C ALA A 38 10.41 -6.81 -6.46
N ALA A 39 11.49 -7.07 -5.71
CA ALA A 39 11.97 -8.42 -5.45
C ALA A 39 10.94 -9.25 -4.66
N THR A 40 10.38 -8.68 -3.58
CA THR A 40 9.36 -9.35 -2.78
C THR A 40 8.11 -9.69 -3.59
N VAL A 41 7.65 -8.76 -4.44
CA VAL A 41 6.51 -8.99 -5.35
C VAL A 41 6.84 -10.07 -6.37
N ALA A 42 8.03 -10.05 -6.94
CA ALA A 42 8.50 -11.06 -7.90
C ALA A 42 8.49 -12.47 -7.28
N ASP A 43 9.05 -12.61 -6.09
CA ASP A 43 9.12 -13.87 -5.35
C ASP A 43 7.72 -14.41 -5.00
N ALA A 44 6.82 -13.52 -4.56
CA ALA A 44 5.46 -13.89 -4.20
C ALA A 44 4.57 -14.25 -5.40
N SER A 45 4.80 -13.61 -6.57
CA SER A 45 3.97 -13.78 -7.78
C SER A 45 4.56 -14.77 -8.77
N GLY A 46 5.79 -15.23 -8.58
CA GLY A 46 6.49 -16.11 -9.51
C GLY A 46 6.88 -15.46 -10.84
N VAL A 47 6.97 -14.12 -10.87
CA VAL A 47 7.39 -13.33 -12.05
C VAL A 47 8.83 -12.84 -11.89
N THR A 48 9.42 -12.35 -12.98
CA THR A 48 10.75 -11.76 -12.91
C THR A 48 10.75 -10.41 -12.18
N LYS A 49 11.86 -10.05 -11.56
CA LYS A 49 12.01 -8.74 -10.90
C LYS A 49 11.75 -7.56 -11.86
N LYS A 50 12.11 -7.71 -13.14
CA LYS A 50 11.84 -6.72 -14.18
C LYS A 50 10.34 -6.52 -14.37
N THR A 51 9.60 -7.60 -14.58
CA THR A 51 8.14 -7.59 -14.72
C THR A 51 7.47 -7.01 -13.48
N ALA A 52 7.92 -7.37 -12.28
CA ALA A 52 7.40 -6.80 -11.03
C ALA A 52 7.61 -5.28 -10.96
N THR A 53 8.75 -4.78 -11.40
CA THR A 53 9.03 -3.33 -11.45
C THR A 53 8.11 -2.64 -12.45
N GLU A 54 7.90 -3.21 -13.62
CA GLU A 54 7.00 -2.69 -14.65
C GLU A 54 5.54 -2.62 -14.15
N ILE A 55 5.07 -3.64 -13.43
CA ILE A 55 3.75 -3.67 -12.81
C ILE A 55 3.59 -2.55 -11.78
N LEU A 56 4.59 -2.33 -10.92
CA LEU A 56 4.57 -1.26 -9.93
C LEU A 56 4.55 0.13 -10.58
N ASP A 57 5.34 0.32 -11.63
CA ASP A 57 5.38 1.59 -12.38
C ASP A 57 4.06 1.84 -13.13
N LEU A 58 3.46 0.80 -13.73
CA LEU A 58 2.15 0.89 -14.36
C LEU A 58 1.06 1.26 -13.34
N LEU A 59 1.08 0.66 -12.16
CA LEU A 59 0.15 0.97 -11.07
C LEU A 59 0.27 2.44 -10.64
N ALA A 60 1.48 2.96 -10.54
CA ALA A 60 1.72 4.37 -10.25
C ALA A 60 1.16 5.29 -11.34
N GLN A 61 1.39 4.97 -12.61
CA GLN A 61 0.86 5.74 -13.74
C GLN A 61 -0.67 5.74 -13.78
N LEU A 62 -1.31 4.60 -13.52
CA LEU A 62 -2.77 4.50 -13.41
C LEU A 62 -3.29 5.35 -12.26
N SER A 63 -2.59 5.37 -11.13
CA SER A 63 -2.93 6.23 -9.98
C SER A 63 -2.92 7.70 -10.36
N TYR A 64 -1.92 8.16 -11.11
CA TYR A 64 -1.81 9.56 -11.54
C TYR A 64 -2.92 9.94 -12.52
N LYS A 65 -3.24 9.07 -13.48
CA LYS A 65 -4.32 9.28 -14.45
C LYS A 65 -5.69 9.41 -13.78
N HIS A 66 -5.98 8.51 -12.85
CA HIS A 66 -7.30 8.37 -12.25
C HIS A 66 -7.45 9.07 -10.89
N ALA A 67 -6.43 9.80 -10.43
CA ALA A 67 -6.47 10.52 -9.16
C ALA A 67 -7.61 11.57 -9.08
N LYS A 68 -8.02 12.14 -10.23
CA LYS A 68 -9.12 13.12 -10.31
C LYS A 68 -10.46 12.49 -9.95
N ASP A 69 -10.71 11.28 -10.45
CA ASP A 69 -11.96 10.54 -10.24
C ASP A 69 -11.93 9.70 -8.95
N GLY A 70 -10.75 9.62 -8.35
CA GLY A 70 -10.49 8.82 -7.15
C GLY A 70 -10.03 7.40 -7.50
N PHE A 71 -8.74 7.15 -7.34
CA PHE A 71 -8.14 5.83 -7.57
C PHE A 71 -8.10 5.02 -6.28
N THR A 72 -8.74 3.85 -6.31
CA THR A 72 -8.77 2.93 -5.17
C THR A 72 -7.74 1.83 -5.32
N LEU A 73 -6.83 1.72 -4.35
CA LEU A 73 -5.91 0.58 -4.18
C LEU A 73 -6.57 -0.42 -3.23
N PRO A 74 -6.96 -1.63 -3.72
CA PRO A 74 -7.59 -2.63 -2.86
C PRO A 74 -6.72 -2.97 -1.65
N GLY A 75 -7.32 -3.00 -0.46
CA GLY A 75 -6.64 -3.32 0.79
C GLY A 75 -5.75 -2.23 1.39
N ILE A 76 -5.39 -1.20 0.64
CA ILE A 76 -4.47 -0.14 1.09
C ILE A 76 -5.20 1.17 1.33
N GLY A 77 -5.91 1.69 0.33
CA GLY A 77 -6.61 2.96 0.46
C GLY A 77 -7.08 3.56 -0.85
N LYS A 78 -7.48 4.82 -0.79
CA LYS A 78 -7.99 5.58 -1.93
C LYS A 78 -7.25 6.90 -2.08
N LEU A 79 -6.80 7.17 -3.29
CA LEU A 79 -6.23 8.45 -3.69
C LEU A 79 -7.35 9.36 -4.20
N VAL A 80 -7.51 10.55 -3.61
CA VAL A 80 -8.62 11.47 -3.94
C VAL A 80 -8.10 12.89 -4.09
N LEU A 81 -8.53 13.57 -5.17
CA LEU A 81 -8.28 14.98 -5.36
C LEU A 81 -9.39 15.79 -4.67
N VAL A 82 -9.02 16.60 -3.68
CA VAL A 82 -9.95 17.43 -2.91
C VAL A 82 -9.71 18.91 -3.25
N SER A 83 -10.74 19.59 -3.73
CA SER A 83 -10.71 21.04 -3.90
C SER A 83 -11.02 21.71 -2.56
N ARG A 84 -10.11 22.54 -2.07
CA ARG A 84 -10.32 23.38 -0.90
C ARG A 84 -10.69 24.78 -1.35
N LYS A 85 -11.83 25.28 -0.88
CA LYS A 85 -12.29 26.64 -1.12
C LYS A 85 -11.32 27.66 -0.44
N ALA A 86 -11.25 28.86 -0.98
CA ALA A 86 -10.59 29.96 -0.32
C ALA A 86 -11.22 30.21 1.06
N ARG A 87 -10.39 30.48 2.04
CA ARG A 87 -10.85 30.79 3.41
C ARG A 87 -9.94 31.82 4.05
N MET A 88 -10.47 32.52 5.02
CA MET A 88 -9.66 33.35 5.90
C MET A 88 -9.00 32.45 6.95
N GLY A 89 -7.69 32.57 7.09
CA GLY A 89 -6.91 31.94 8.14
C GLY A 89 -6.33 33.00 9.06
N ARG A 90 -5.77 32.61 10.20
CA ARG A 90 -5.06 33.49 11.12
C ARG A 90 -3.60 33.04 11.24
N ASN A 91 -2.67 33.99 11.16
CA ASN A 91 -1.28 33.68 11.39
C ASN A 91 -1.07 33.40 12.90
N PRO A 92 -0.57 32.20 13.28
CA PRO A 92 -0.39 31.86 14.68
C PRO A 92 0.68 32.73 15.40
N GLN A 93 1.60 33.36 14.66
CA GLN A 93 2.66 34.21 15.23
C GLN A 93 2.25 35.65 15.39
N THR A 94 1.53 36.22 14.41
CA THR A 94 1.19 37.65 14.41
C THR A 94 -0.27 37.95 14.73
N GLY A 95 -1.14 36.92 14.68
CA GLY A 95 -2.57 37.07 14.90
C GLY A 95 -3.34 37.70 13.72
N GLU A 96 -2.64 38.08 12.65
CA GLU A 96 -3.22 38.74 11.47
C GLU A 96 -4.07 37.76 10.64
N GLN A 97 -5.11 38.30 10.01
CA GLN A 97 -5.92 37.56 9.09
C GLN A 97 -5.22 37.40 7.74
N ILE A 98 -5.04 36.16 7.29
CA ILE A 98 -4.43 35.82 6.01
C ILE A 98 -5.47 35.17 5.11
N LYS A 99 -5.62 35.67 3.88
CA LYS A 99 -6.45 35.07 2.85
C LYS A 99 -5.74 33.85 2.26
N ILE A 100 -6.26 32.64 2.57
CA ILE A 100 -5.78 31.39 1.99
C ILE A 100 -6.52 31.15 0.68
N ALA A 101 -5.80 31.16 -0.44
CA ALA A 101 -6.36 30.92 -1.76
C ALA A 101 -6.93 29.50 -1.90
N ALA A 102 -7.92 29.35 -2.78
CA ALA A 102 -8.43 28.02 -3.14
C ALA A 102 -7.34 27.18 -3.79
N LYS A 103 -7.21 25.92 -3.37
CA LYS A 103 -6.23 24.99 -3.93
C LYS A 103 -6.76 23.57 -4.04
N LYS A 104 -6.33 22.85 -5.06
CA LYS A 104 -6.54 21.41 -5.20
C LYS A 104 -5.47 20.67 -4.43
N VAL A 105 -5.86 19.75 -3.57
CA VAL A 105 -4.94 18.96 -2.73
C VAL A 105 -5.21 17.48 -2.96
N LEU A 106 -4.16 16.75 -3.27
CA LEU A 106 -4.22 15.30 -3.35
C LEU A 106 -4.19 14.71 -1.94
N LYS A 107 -5.16 13.86 -1.62
CA LYS A 107 -5.25 13.17 -0.33
C LYS A 107 -5.28 11.67 -0.53
N PHE A 108 -4.54 10.95 0.31
CA PHE A 108 -4.62 9.50 0.42
C PHE A 108 -5.46 9.13 1.64
N ARG A 109 -6.55 8.39 1.42
CA ARG A 109 -7.41 7.86 2.48
C ARG A 109 -7.09 6.39 2.68
N VAL A 110 -6.53 6.06 3.83
CA VAL A 110 -6.18 4.68 4.19
C VAL A 110 -7.46 3.86 4.40
N ALA A 111 -7.51 2.67 3.83
CA ALA A 111 -8.61 1.73 4.02
C ALA A 111 -8.66 1.22 5.47
N LYS A 112 -9.88 0.91 5.94
CA LYS A 112 -10.08 0.35 7.29
C LYS A 112 -9.31 -0.95 7.48
N ALA A 113 -9.34 -1.84 6.49
CA ALA A 113 -8.59 -3.09 6.51
C ALA A 113 -7.09 -2.87 6.75
N CYS A 114 -6.49 -1.88 6.08
CA CYS A 114 -5.09 -1.53 6.29
C CYS A 114 -4.82 -0.98 7.69
N LYS A 115 -5.73 -0.14 8.22
CA LYS A 115 -5.61 0.38 9.59
C LYS A 115 -5.67 -0.73 10.63
N ASP A 116 -6.63 -1.63 10.49
CA ASP A 116 -6.87 -2.72 11.43
C ASP A 116 -5.72 -3.75 11.39
N ALA A 117 -5.08 -3.92 10.23
CA ALA A 117 -3.92 -4.80 10.08
C ALA A 117 -2.64 -4.22 10.71
N VAL A 118 -2.42 -2.90 10.57
CA VAL A 118 -1.19 -2.24 11.05
C VAL A 118 -1.34 -1.77 12.50
N VAL A 119 -2.50 -1.24 12.86
CA VAL A 119 -2.82 -0.74 14.20
C VAL A 119 -4.11 -1.42 14.67
N PRO A 120 -4.02 -2.60 15.29
CA PRO A 120 -5.20 -3.29 15.79
C PRO A 120 -5.92 -2.42 16.83
N PRO A 121 -7.26 -2.36 16.80
CA PRO A 121 -8.04 -1.58 17.76
C PRO A 121 -7.76 -2.09 19.17
N LYS A 122 -7.48 -1.19 20.10
CA LYS A 122 -7.36 -1.55 21.52
C LYS A 122 -8.70 -2.15 21.97
N LYS A 123 -8.70 -3.42 22.37
CA LYS A 123 -9.85 -4.01 23.07
C LYS A 123 -10.07 -3.22 24.35
N LYS A 124 -11.24 -2.59 24.50
CA LYS A 124 -11.70 -2.06 25.78
C LYS A 124 -12.04 -3.21 26.70
#